data_81c14d9f46b483c6d34180a2be28d0b1
#
_entry.id   81c14d9f46b483c6d34180a2be28d0b1
#
_cell.length_a   1.000
_cell.length_b   1.000
_cell.length_c   1.000
_cell.angle_alpha   90.00
_cell.angle_beta   90.00
_cell.angle_gamma   90.00
#
_symmetry.space_group_name_H-M   'P 1'
#
loop_
_entity.id
_entity.type
_entity.pdbx_description
1 polymer ?
#
loop_
_entity_poly.entity_id
_entity_poly.type
_entity_poly.pdbx_seq_one_letter_code
_entity_poly.pdbx_strand_id
1 'polypeptide(L)'
;MEFFFPDDNLERTSPEETEIISLTAEPYQDGRRVHVNIEMSPFEKRPNLEAILTDSRGQILSTASFVEPMAWKLEFTLHIRSQPADGELTLETRLFYPDDGPEASPKFVSFTLPEA
;
A
#
# COMPACT_ATOMS: atom_id res chain seq x y z
N MET A 1 1.23 -34.00 -6.06
CA MET A 1 2.24 -33.10 -5.55
C MET A 1 1.65 -32.09 -4.59
N GLU A 2 2.29 -31.94 -3.50
CA GLU A 2 1.84 -30.99 -2.52
C GLU A 2 2.33 -29.59 -2.84
N PHE A 3 1.45 -28.65 -2.87
CA PHE A 3 1.81 -27.27 -3.01
C PHE A 3 2.39 -26.76 -1.72
N PHE A 4 3.63 -26.42 -1.75
CA PHE A 4 4.29 -25.92 -0.57
C PHE A 4 4.55 -24.43 -0.72
N PHE A 5 3.75 -23.63 -0.09
CA PHE A 5 3.99 -22.19 -0.05
C PHE A 5 4.93 -21.92 1.12
N PRO A 6 5.98 -21.13 0.91
CA PRO A 6 6.90 -20.82 2.01
C PRO A 6 6.19 -20.29 3.25
N ASP A 7 5.02 -19.71 3.05
CA ASP A 7 4.26 -19.08 4.13
C ASP A 7 3.29 -20.01 4.85
N ASP A 8 3.18 -21.26 4.42
CA ASP A 8 2.25 -22.21 5.03
C ASP A 8 2.51 -22.45 6.51
N ASN A 9 3.75 -22.31 6.92
CA ASN A 9 4.14 -22.52 8.32
C ASN A 9 4.10 -21.24 9.15
N LEU A 10 3.76 -20.13 8.54
CA LEU A 10 3.67 -18.87 9.26
C LEU A 10 2.35 -18.80 10.02
N GLU A 11 2.44 -18.27 11.22
CA GLU A 11 1.26 -18.02 12.01
C GLU A 11 0.47 -16.87 11.40
N ARG A 12 -0.81 -17.12 11.14
CA ARG A 12 -1.66 -16.11 10.53
C ARG A 12 -2.26 -15.19 11.58
N THR A 13 -2.34 -13.91 11.26
CA THR A 13 -2.86 -12.92 12.19
C THR A 13 -4.37 -12.83 12.09
N SER A 14 -5.01 -12.57 13.24
CA SER A 14 -6.44 -12.26 13.28
C SER A 14 -6.67 -10.89 12.62
N PRO A 15 -7.92 -10.56 12.29
CA PRO A 15 -8.20 -9.23 11.73
C PRO A 15 -7.72 -8.09 12.61
N GLU A 16 -7.78 -8.21 13.92
CA GLU A 16 -7.33 -7.17 14.85
C GLU A 16 -5.82 -6.99 14.83
N GLU A 17 -5.08 -8.02 14.44
CA GLU A 17 -3.63 -8.01 14.42
C GLU A 17 -3.03 -7.81 13.04
N THR A 18 -3.87 -7.84 11.99
CA THR A 18 -3.40 -7.70 10.62
C THR A 18 -2.95 -6.27 10.36
N GLU A 19 -1.75 -6.12 9.83
CA GLU A 19 -1.16 -4.80 9.59
C GLU A 19 -0.23 -4.82 8.39
N ILE A 20 0.12 -3.64 7.92
CA ILE A 20 1.15 -3.46 6.90
C ILE A 20 2.49 -3.46 7.63
N ILE A 21 3.37 -4.41 7.29
CA ILE A 21 4.67 -4.53 7.96
C ILE A 21 5.81 -3.91 7.16
N SER A 22 5.59 -3.66 5.86
CA SER A 22 6.60 -3.01 5.03
C SER A 22 5.91 -2.22 3.93
N LEU A 23 6.38 -1.00 3.71
CA LEU A 23 5.85 -0.13 2.68
C LEU A 23 7.01 0.62 2.06
N THR A 24 7.19 0.49 0.75
CA THR A 24 8.18 1.27 0.02
C THR A 24 7.55 1.91 -1.20
N ALA A 25 8.04 3.09 -1.55
CA ALA A 25 7.57 3.82 -2.72
C ALA A 25 8.78 4.41 -3.42
N GLU A 26 8.93 4.10 -4.70
CA GLU A 26 10.06 4.57 -5.50
C GLU A 26 9.55 5.29 -6.73
N PRO A 27 9.87 6.57 -6.90
CA PRO A 27 9.44 7.29 -8.11
C PRO A 27 10.23 6.83 -9.32
N TYR A 28 9.56 6.77 -10.47
CA TYR A 28 10.23 6.55 -11.73
C TYR A 28 10.92 7.84 -12.17
N GLN A 29 11.91 7.69 -13.05
CA GLN A 29 12.67 8.83 -13.57
C GLN A 29 11.78 9.85 -14.31
N ASP A 30 10.66 9.41 -14.85
CA ASP A 30 9.76 10.31 -15.57
C ASP A 30 8.99 11.25 -14.64
N GLY A 31 9.05 11.03 -13.33
CA GLY A 31 8.33 11.86 -12.36
C GLY A 31 6.82 11.75 -12.45
N ARG A 32 6.31 10.76 -13.16
CA ARG A 32 4.87 10.59 -13.37
C ARG A 32 4.32 9.28 -12.82
N ARG A 33 5.19 8.40 -12.38
CA ARG A 33 4.79 7.10 -11.86
C ARG A 33 5.56 6.79 -10.59
N VAL A 34 4.94 6.06 -9.71
CA VAL A 34 5.55 5.64 -8.44
C VAL A 34 5.34 4.14 -8.30
N HIS A 35 6.44 3.43 -8.09
CA HIS A 35 6.40 1.99 -7.87
C HIS A 35 6.21 1.72 -6.39
N VAL A 36 5.21 0.91 -6.03
CA VAL A 36 4.86 0.65 -4.64
C VAL A 36 4.99 -0.84 -4.34
N ASN A 37 5.64 -1.14 -3.22
CA ASN A 37 5.70 -2.49 -2.68
C ASN A 37 5.12 -2.47 -1.29
N ILE A 38 4.18 -3.38 -1.03
CA ILE A 38 3.54 -3.51 0.27
C ILE A 38 3.65 -4.95 0.73
N GLU A 39 4.06 -5.12 1.97
CA GLU A 39 4.02 -6.43 2.60
C GLU A 39 3.13 -6.33 3.84
N MET A 40 2.16 -7.24 3.91
CA MET A 40 1.22 -7.32 5.03
C MET A 40 1.55 -8.53 5.88
N SER A 41 1.09 -8.51 7.13
CA SER A 41 1.19 -9.71 7.95
C SER A 41 0.36 -10.83 7.32
N PRO A 42 0.73 -12.11 7.55
CA PRO A 42 -0.04 -13.23 7.02
C PRO A 42 -1.42 -13.27 7.69
N PHE A 43 -2.45 -12.93 6.95
CA PHE A 43 -3.78 -12.75 7.50
C PHE A 43 -4.63 -14.02 7.40
N GLU A 44 -5.51 -14.21 8.38
CA GLU A 44 -6.51 -15.27 8.35
C GLU A 44 -7.66 -14.87 7.43
N LYS A 45 -8.09 -13.61 7.52
CA LYS A 45 -9.16 -13.06 6.71
C LYS A 45 -8.59 -11.96 5.83
N ARG A 46 -8.96 -11.96 4.56
CA ARG A 46 -8.45 -10.98 3.61
C ARG A 46 -8.98 -9.58 3.90
N PRO A 47 -8.10 -8.61 4.12
CA PRO A 47 -8.50 -7.23 4.31
C PRO A 47 -8.70 -6.53 2.97
N ASN A 48 -9.30 -5.35 3.01
CA ASN A 48 -9.24 -4.42 1.89
C ASN A 48 -8.05 -3.49 2.11
N LEU A 49 -7.45 -3.04 1.03
CA LEU A 49 -6.31 -2.14 1.08
C LEU A 49 -6.60 -0.89 0.26
N GLU A 50 -6.26 0.26 0.82
CA GLU A 50 -6.39 1.54 0.10
C GLU A 50 -5.06 2.26 0.14
N ALA A 51 -4.66 2.82 -1.00
CA ALA A 51 -3.43 3.61 -1.12
C ALA A 51 -3.78 4.98 -1.68
N ILE A 52 -3.27 6.04 -1.06
CA ILE A 52 -3.55 7.43 -1.45
C ILE A 52 -2.22 8.17 -1.53
N LEU A 53 -1.94 8.75 -2.69
CA LEU A 53 -0.73 9.54 -2.92
C LEU A 53 -1.11 11.01 -2.93
N THR A 54 -0.45 11.80 -2.07
CA THR A 54 -0.73 13.23 -1.95
C THR A 54 0.57 14.04 -2.09
N ASP A 55 0.42 15.31 -2.46
CA ASP A 55 1.53 16.26 -2.45
C ASP A 55 1.59 17.02 -1.13
N SER A 56 2.51 17.97 -1.02
CA SER A 56 2.72 18.73 0.21
C SER A 56 1.52 19.59 0.62
N ARG A 57 0.62 19.86 -0.31
CA ARG A 57 -0.60 20.63 -0.03
C ARG A 57 -1.81 19.76 0.23
N GLY A 58 -1.61 18.44 0.27
CA GLY A 58 -2.71 17.51 0.50
C GLY A 58 -3.54 17.20 -0.72
N GLN A 59 -3.11 17.66 -1.92
CA GLN A 59 -3.79 17.33 -3.15
C GLN A 59 -3.62 15.84 -3.45
N ILE A 60 -4.71 15.15 -3.73
CA ILE A 60 -4.65 13.73 -4.08
C ILE A 60 -4.19 13.61 -5.53
N LEU A 61 -3.07 12.93 -5.72
CA LEU A 61 -2.46 12.74 -7.04
C LEU A 61 -2.83 11.40 -7.66
N SER A 62 -3.09 10.41 -6.83
CA SER A 62 -3.41 9.07 -7.30
C SER A 62 -3.98 8.25 -6.15
N THR A 63 -4.84 7.29 -6.47
CA THR A 63 -5.38 6.35 -5.48
C THR A 63 -5.43 4.96 -6.08
N ALA A 64 -5.37 3.96 -5.23
CA ALA A 64 -5.57 2.57 -5.63
C ALA A 64 -6.31 1.85 -4.51
N SER A 65 -7.21 0.95 -4.90
CA SER A 65 -7.97 0.15 -3.94
C SER A 65 -7.90 -1.31 -4.35
N PHE A 66 -7.66 -2.16 -3.38
CA PHE A 66 -7.60 -3.60 -3.59
C PHE A 66 -8.62 -4.26 -2.67
N VAL A 67 -9.56 -4.97 -3.25
CA VAL A 67 -10.61 -5.64 -2.50
C VAL A 67 -10.17 -7.07 -2.24
N GLU A 68 -9.99 -7.40 -0.97
CA GLU A 68 -9.63 -8.74 -0.53
C GLU A 68 -8.51 -9.38 -1.35
N PRO A 69 -7.34 -8.73 -1.45
CA PRO A 69 -6.22 -9.30 -2.21
C PRO A 69 -5.85 -10.67 -1.65
N MET A 70 -5.42 -11.57 -2.53
CA MET A 70 -5.13 -12.94 -2.15
C MET A 70 -3.71 -13.13 -1.64
N ALA A 71 -2.84 -12.16 -1.85
CA ALA A 71 -1.44 -12.25 -1.48
C ALA A 71 -1.12 -11.27 -0.36
N TRP A 72 -0.11 -11.60 0.44
CA TRP A 72 0.37 -10.75 1.51
C TRP A 72 1.37 -9.71 1.03
N LYS A 73 1.86 -9.88 -0.19
CA LYS A 73 2.78 -8.95 -0.83
C LYS A 73 2.14 -8.44 -2.09
N LEU A 74 2.09 -7.12 -2.22
CA LEU A 74 1.54 -6.46 -3.39
C LEU A 74 2.57 -5.52 -3.98
N GLU A 75 2.60 -5.49 -5.30
CA GLU A 75 3.47 -4.62 -6.06
C GLU A 75 2.64 -3.98 -7.16
N PHE A 76 2.66 -2.66 -7.21
CA PHE A 76 1.84 -1.95 -8.20
C PHE A 76 2.43 -0.59 -8.50
N THR A 77 1.92 0.05 -9.54
CA THR A 77 2.36 1.37 -9.97
C THR A 77 1.21 2.36 -9.84
N LEU A 78 1.50 3.49 -9.20
CA LEU A 78 0.57 4.60 -9.16
C LEU A 78 0.96 5.62 -10.22
N HIS A 79 -0.02 6.13 -10.95
CA HIS A 79 0.19 7.14 -11.97
C HIS A 79 -0.23 8.50 -11.41
N ILE A 80 0.67 9.47 -11.50
CA ILE A 80 0.38 10.83 -11.03
C ILE A 80 -0.50 11.51 -12.07
N ARG A 81 -1.72 11.82 -11.66
CA ARG A 81 -2.75 12.32 -12.58
C ARG A 81 -2.85 13.84 -12.62
N SER A 82 -2.25 14.51 -11.65
CA SER A 82 -2.32 15.97 -11.54
C SER A 82 -0.93 16.53 -11.34
N GLN A 83 -0.74 17.81 -11.62
CA GLN A 83 0.55 18.44 -11.37
C GLN A 83 0.74 18.61 -9.86
N PRO A 84 1.78 18.02 -9.27
CA PRO A 84 2.06 18.21 -7.85
C PRO A 84 2.43 19.66 -7.54
N ALA A 85 2.14 20.08 -6.30
CA ALA A 85 2.52 21.42 -5.85
C ALA A 85 4.04 21.58 -5.81
N ASP A 86 4.73 20.51 -5.43
CA ASP A 86 6.20 20.44 -5.45
C ASP A 86 6.59 18.97 -5.56
N GLY A 87 7.86 18.66 -5.37
CA GLY A 87 8.35 17.30 -5.50
C GLY A 87 8.17 16.42 -4.27
N GLU A 88 7.65 16.97 -3.18
CA GLU A 88 7.50 16.22 -1.93
C GLU A 88 6.17 15.49 -1.90
N LEU A 89 6.21 14.17 -1.90
CA LEU A 89 5.01 13.34 -1.93
C LEU A 89 4.92 12.45 -0.70
N THR A 90 3.68 12.11 -0.34
CA THR A 90 3.42 11.18 0.76
C THR A 90 2.43 10.13 0.27
N LEU A 91 2.77 8.87 0.54
CA LEU A 91 1.89 7.75 0.27
C LEU A 91 1.33 7.25 1.59
N GLU A 92 0.01 7.23 1.69
CA GLU A 92 -0.70 6.67 2.84
C GLU A 92 -1.35 5.36 2.42
N THR A 93 -1.21 4.34 3.25
CA THR A 93 -1.86 3.05 3.00
C THR A 93 -2.62 2.63 4.24
N ARG A 94 -3.78 2.00 4.02
CA ARG A 94 -4.64 1.52 5.10
C ARG A 94 -5.18 0.15 4.78
N LEU A 95 -5.25 -0.69 5.81
CA LEU A 95 -5.99 -1.95 5.75
C LEU A 95 -7.27 -1.78 6.53
N PHE A 96 -8.35 -2.30 6.00
CA PHE A 96 -9.62 -2.28 6.71
C PHE A 96 -10.48 -3.47 6.29
N TYR A 97 -11.42 -3.79 7.16
CA TYR A 97 -12.40 -4.83 6.88
C TYR A 97 -13.77 -4.15 6.76
N PRO A 98 -14.55 -4.48 5.74
CA PRO A 98 -15.91 -3.93 5.65
C PRO A 98 -16.78 -4.51 6.76
N ASP A 99 -17.99 -4.00 6.90
CA ASP A 99 -18.99 -4.52 7.84
C ASP A 99 -18.55 -4.43 9.31
N ASP A 100 -18.05 -3.26 9.71
CA ASP A 100 -17.66 -2.98 11.09
C ASP A 100 -16.48 -3.80 11.58
N GLY A 101 -15.69 -4.35 10.68
CA GLY A 101 -14.47 -5.03 11.06
C GLY A 101 -13.42 -4.03 11.56
N PRO A 102 -12.34 -4.55 12.14
CA PRO A 102 -11.28 -3.69 12.64
C PRO A 102 -10.56 -2.96 11.52
N GLU A 103 -9.96 -1.84 11.87
CA GLU A 103 -9.19 -1.02 10.95
C GLU A 103 -7.79 -0.86 11.51
N ALA A 104 -6.79 -1.19 10.71
CA ALA A 104 -5.40 -1.05 11.12
C ALA A 104 -4.98 0.41 11.06
N SER A 105 -3.97 0.77 11.86
CA SER A 105 -3.39 2.10 11.79
C SER A 105 -2.78 2.32 10.41
N PRO A 106 -2.97 3.50 9.81
CA PRO A 106 -2.39 3.76 8.50
C PRO A 106 -0.87 3.80 8.56
N LYS A 107 -0.24 3.44 7.45
CA LYS A 107 1.22 3.54 7.30
C LYS A 107 1.52 4.58 6.23
N PHE A 108 2.58 5.33 6.44
CA PHE A 108 2.98 6.43 5.57
C PHE A 108 4.42 6.26 5.13
N VAL A 109 4.70 6.69 3.91
CA VAL A 109 6.07 6.88 3.45
C VAL A 109 6.12 8.17 2.65
N SER A 110 7.16 8.96 2.89
CA SER A 110 7.36 10.22 2.16
C SER A 110 8.62 10.10 1.31
N PHE A 111 8.59 10.73 0.14
CA PHE A 111 9.71 10.67 -0.80
C PHE A 111 9.66 11.89 -1.70
N THR A 112 10.76 12.09 -2.45
CA THR A 112 10.91 13.22 -3.34
C THR A 112 10.95 12.74 -4.78
N LEU A 113 10.20 13.39 -5.66
CA LEU A 113 10.26 13.09 -7.09
C LEU A 113 11.60 13.50 -7.66
N PRO A 114 12.13 12.77 -8.67
CA PRO A 114 13.34 13.21 -9.33
C PRO A 114 13.10 14.53 -10.06
N GLU A 115 14.13 15.36 -10.10
CA GLU A 115 14.05 16.61 -10.83
C GLU A 115 14.09 16.34 -12.33
N ALA A 116 13.26 17.08 -13.05
CA ALA A 116 13.20 16.97 -14.50
C ALA A 116 14.44 17.56 -15.16
#